data_7be1c3bf92d68828bc86a32692941b1d
#
_entry.id   7be1c3bf92d68828bc86a32692941b1d
#
_cell.length_a   1.000
_cell.length_b   1.000
_cell.length_c   1.000
_cell.angle_alpha   90.00
_cell.angle_beta   90.00
_cell.angle_gamma   90.00
#
_symmetry.space_group_name_H-M   'P 1'
#
loop_
_entity.id
_entity.type
_entity.pdbx_description
1 polymer ?
#
loop_
_entity_poly.entity_id
_entity_poly.type
_entity_poly.pdbx_seq_one_letter_code
_entity_poly.pdbx_strand_id
1 'polypeptide(L)'
;MKNCLSLLVVTGTFLIVSPSAFAQNYEMPISGSSSLSLSVGIDLPFSGTLKGNYVVKTNPTGTKTIPGYFGGSGNNPINYSATAGGELVIDTNPTGSFVLHSIAGMGGYISDYSSDLLGGNAGDIDVGVVFQYSTFHTQNPTAIYPGGFSLPIPLGGGGISQLTMVQNGPAPIIMMTSLGGGVRNFTAAIPVTLTITADFFQIPLQAIDVPAIIPIQGECVFSGPNEMTMTASFDFMDEFPLPAAPGFTDQPVDLPTILPPGGTAHLLLSGVLAKDSIALGAGSEIDSQGDRVSPQFDLTDDGVVSGPDFGFMLMLWGSADAPFIDFNHDGKIGGIDLGMMIGAWTR
;
A
#
# COMPACT_ATOMS: atom_id res chain seq x y z
N MET A 1 2.49 -2.48 29.25
CA MET A 1 3.26 -3.75 29.43
C MET A 1 4.02 -3.95 28.13
N LYS A 2 5.34 -3.86 28.16
CA LYS A 2 6.20 -3.93 26.96
C LYS A 2 6.28 -5.38 26.51
N ASN A 3 5.66 -5.72 25.37
CA ASN A 3 5.88 -7.01 24.72
C ASN A 3 7.15 -6.91 23.89
N CYS A 4 8.21 -7.52 24.39
CA CYS A 4 9.42 -7.77 23.64
C CYS A 4 9.16 -8.88 22.62
N LEU A 5 9.03 -8.53 21.36
CA LEU A 5 9.02 -9.50 20.26
C LEU A 5 10.49 -9.93 20.03
N SER A 6 10.82 -11.14 20.44
CA SER A 6 12.16 -11.72 20.20
C SER A 6 12.25 -12.11 18.72
N LEU A 7 13.03 -11.37 17.98
CA LEU A 7 13.43 -11.70 16.61
C LEU A 7 14.33 -12.94 16.64
N LEU A 8 13.79 -14.08 16.24
CA LEU A 8 14.55 -15.32 16.07
C LEU A 8 15.33 -15.23 14.75
N VAL A 9 16.60 -14.85 14.82
CA VAL A 9 17.50 -14.90 13.66
C VAL A 9 17.91 -16.35 13.44
N VAL A 10 17.28 -17.00 12.49
CA VAL A 10 17.73 -18.31 11.97
C VAL A 10 18.81 -18.05 10.91
N THR A 11 20.07 -18.20 11.27
CA THR A 11 21.18 -18.23 10.31
C THR A 11 21.17 -19.55 9.56
N GLY A 12 20.36 -19.65 8.52
CA GLY A 12 20.42 -20.74 7.55
C GLY A 12 21.47 -20.43 6.49
N THR A 13 22.43 -21.34 6.31
CA THR A 13 23.38 -21.28 5.20
C THR A 13 22.60 -21.53 3.90
N PHE A 14 22.28 -20.47 3.18
CA PHE A 14 21.64 -20.57 1.88
C PHE A 14 22.67 -21.10 0.86
N LEU A 15 22.45 -22.31 0.38
CA LEU A 15 22.99 -22.73 -0.91
C LEU A 15 22.35 -21.83 -1.96
N ILE A 16 23.11 -20.90 -2.50
CA ILE A 16 22.72 -20.14 -3.70
C ILE A 16 22.81 -21.12 -4.87
N VAL A 17 21.78 -21.91 -5.07
CA VAL A 17 21.52 -22.56 -6.34
C VAL A 17 21.05 -21.43 -7.26
N SER A 18 21.75 -21.20 -8.37
CA SER A 18 21.34 -20.22 -9.37
C SER A 18 19.88 -20.55 -9.79
N PRO A 19 18.92 -19.67 -9.58
CA PRO A 19 17.49 -19.99 -9.74
C PRO A 19 17.05 -20.22 -11.18
N SER A 20 17.93 -20.05 -12.15
CA SER A 20 17.62 -20.14 -13.58
C SER A 20 17.54 -21.56 -14.16
N ALA A 21 17.73 -22.60 -13.36
CA ALA A 21 17.86 -23.95 -13.95
C ALA A 21 16.54 -24.71 -14.19
N PHE A 22 15.39 -24.30 -13.64
CA PHE A 22 14.16 -25.10 -13.66
C PHE A 22 12.86 -24.30 -13.50
N ALA A 23 12.82 -23.06 -13.93
CA ALA A 23 11.67 -22.20 -13.71
C ALA A 23 10.79 -22.08 -14.97
N GLN A 24 9.49 -22.24 -14.81
CA GLN A 24 8.50 -21.87 -15.80
C GLN A 24 7.99 -20.48 -15.44
N ASN A 25 8.05 -19.56 -16.39
CA ASN A 25 7.69 -18.16 -16.17
C ASN A 25 6.27 -17.92 -16.67
N TYR A 26 5.44 -17.35 -15.79
CA TYR A 26 4.09 -16.93 -16.08
C TYR A 26 3.99 -15.43 -15.88
N GLU A 27 3.54 -14.72 -16.90
CA GLU A 27 3.18 -13.30 -16.74
C GLU A 27 1.77 -13.24 -16.14
N MET A 28 1.67 -12.63 -14.98
CA MET A 28 0.50 -12.64 -14.13
C MET A 28 -0.10 -11.23 -14.01
N PRO A 29 -1.01 -10.81 -14.89
CA PRO A 29 -1.73 -9.56 -14.73
C PRO A 29 -2.70 -9.68 -13.55
N ILE A 30 -2.79 -8.63 -12.73
CA ILE A 30 -3.81 -8.51 -11.69
C ILE A 30 -5.12 -8.21 -12.39
N SER A 31 -6.10 -9.12 -12.27
CA SER A 31 -7.36 -9.04 -13.01
C SER A 31 -8.34 -8.03 -12.40
N GLY A 32 -9.31 -7.60 -13.20
CA GLY A 32 -10.37 -6.71 -12.74
C GLY A 32 -11.34 -7.31 -11.72
N SER A 33 -11.26 -8.64 -11.45
CA SER A 33 -11.98 -9.30 -10.35
C SER A 33 -11.29 -9.17 -9.01
N SER A 34 -10.02 -8.73 -8.99
CA SER A 34 -9.30 -8.47 -7.75
C SER A 34 -9.99 -7.36 -6.96
N SER A 35 -10.00 -7.50 -5.64
CA SER A 35 -10.60 -6.54 -4.73
C SER A 35 -9.62 -6.14 -3.63
N LEU A 36 -9.70 -4.89 -3.20
CA LEU A 36 -8.94 -4.36 -2.08
C LEU A 36 -9.90 -3.58 -1.19
N SER A 37 -9.90 -3.90 0.10
CA SER A 37 -10.48 -3.04 1.14
C SER A 37 -9.33 -2.35 1.87
N LEU A 38 -9.23 -1.05 1.71
CA LEU A 38 -8.21 -0.21 2.31
C LEU A 38 -8.82 0.56 3.47
N SER A 39 -8.21 0.49 4.65
CA SER A 39 -8.52 1.36 5.78
C SER A 39 -7.32 2.22 6.14
N VAL A 40 -7.51 3.53 6.19
CA VAL A 40 -6.51 4.49 6.64
C VAL A 40 -7.03 5.19 7.88
N GLY A 41 -6.42 4.92 9.02
CA GLY A 41 -6.71 5.64 10.26
C GLY A 41 -5.78 6.82 10.42
N ILE A 42 -6.33 8.02 10.45
CA ILE A 42 -5.60 9.25 10.75
C ILE A 42 -5.88 9.65 12.18
N ASP A 43 -4.84 9.70 13.00
CA ASP A 43 -4.86 10.25 14.35
C ASP A 43 -3.56 11.05 14.53
N LEU A 44 -3.59 12.30 14.07
CA LEU A 44 -2.42 13.18 14.04
C LEU A 44 -2.60 14.32 15.03
N PRO A 45 -2.05 14.19 16.25
CA PRO A 45 -1.98 15.32 17.17
C PRO A 45 -0.97 16.34 16.67
N PHE A 46 -1.34 17.60 16.72
CA PHE A 46 -0.48 18.72 16.38
C PHE A 46 -0.71 19.91 17.33
N SER A 47 0.28 20.77 17.43
CA SER A 47 0.19 21.96 18.28
C SER A 47 0.92 23.14 17.65
N GLY A 48 0.51 24.34 18.02
CA GLY A 48 1.11 25.53 17.48
C GLY A 48 0.39 26.80 17.86
N THR A 49 0.28 27.71 16.90
CA THR A 49 -0.32 29.03 17.12
C THR A 49 -1.35 29.38 16.04
N LEU A 50 -2.45 29.99 16.49
CA LEU A 50 -3.44 30.68 15.66
C LEU A 50 -3.18 32.17 15.74
N LYS A 51 -3.13 32.87 14.61
CA LYS A 51 -2.95 34.31 14.54
C LYS A 51 -3.88 34.89 13.49
N GLY A 52 -4.46 36.04 13.76
CA GLY A 52 -5.28 36.76 12.77
C GLY A 52 -4.48 37.13 11.52
N ASN A 53 -5.12 37.16 10.37
CA ASN A 53 -4.50 37.51 9.07
C ASN A 53 -4.26 39.02 8.89
N TYR A 54 -4.45 39.84 9.94
CA TYR A 54 -4.19 41.28 9.91
C TYR A 54 -2.75 41.59 9.63
N VAL A 55 -2.50 42.41 8.62
CA VAL A 55 -1.16 42.99 8.31
C VAL A 55 -1.35 44.46 7.99
N VAL A 56 -0.62 45.34 8.74
CA VAL A 56 -0.78 46.79 8.65
C VAL A 56 -0.75 47.37 7.22
N LYS A 57 0.15 46.82 6.38
CA LYS A 57 0.36 47.37 5.03
C LYS A 57 -0.49 46.68 3.96
N THR A 58 -0.73 45.41 4.10
CA THR A 58 -1.33 44.58 3.03
C THR A 58 -2.75 44.07 3.31
N ASN A 59 -3.14 43.99 4.60
CA ASN A 59 -4.46 43.57 5.03
C ASN A 59 -4.90 44.34 6.31
N PRO A 60 -5.10 45.68 6.24
CA PRO A 60 -5.44 46.51 7.41
C PRO A 60 -6.84 46.24 7.98
N THR A 61 -7.72 45.59 7.23
CA THR A 61 -9.06 45.17 7.63
C THR A 61 -9.13 43.69 8.05
N GLY A 62 -8.01 42.99 8.04
CA GLY A 62 -7.94 41.58 8.43
C GLY A 62 -8.30 41.34 9.89
N THR A 63 -8.56 40.10 10.20
CA THR A 63 -8.84 39.65 11.57
C THR A 63 -7.61 39.84 12.46
N LYS A 64 -7.80 40.32 13.68
CA LYS A 64 -6.78 40.33 14.72
C LYS A 64 -7.18 39.36 15.83
N THR A 65 -6.20 38.69 16.41
CA THR A 65 -6.36 37.83 17.58
C THR A 65 -5.74 38.48 18.81
N ILE A 66 -6.47 38.46 19.92
CA ILE A 66 -6.07 39.07 21.18
C ILE A 66 -6.35 38.09 22.33
N PRO A 67 -5.36 37.74 23.16
CA PRO A 67 -5.55 36.81 24.28
C PRO A 67 -6.57 37.33 25.30
N GLY A 68 -7.33 36.42 25.90
CA GLY A 68 -8.31 36.71 26.96
C GLY A 68 -9.68 37.10 26.44
N TYR A 69 -10.61 37.35 27.35
CA TYR A 69 -12.01 37.70 27.01
C TYR A 69 -12.16 39.13 26.56
N PHE A 70 -11.41 40.06 27.16
CA PHE A 70 -11.54 41.51 26.95
C PHE A 70 -10.18 42.21 27.08
N GLY A 71 -10.11 43.36 26.47
CA GLY A 71 -8.89 44.21 26.58
C GLY A 71 -7.74 43.74 25.68
N GLY A 72 -6.59 44.33 25.86
CA GLY A 72 -5.44 44.04 25.02
C GLY A 72 -5.42 44.78 23.68
N SER A 73 -4.37 44.59 22.94
CA SER A 73 -4.18 45.20 21.62
C SER A 73 -3.21 44.37 20.77
N GLY A 74 -3.19 44.67 19.49
CA GLY A 74 -2.31 44.00 18.54
C GLY A 74 -2.94 42.82 17.83
N ASN A 75 -2.11 42.03 17.18
CA ASN A 75 -2.46 40.76 16.52
C ASN A 75 -1.50 39.71 17.07
N ASN A 76 -1.93 38.96 18.07
CA ASN A 76 -1.09 38.08 18.86
C ASN A 76 -1.34 36.62 18.54
N PRO A 77 -0.29 35.77 18.54
CA PRO A 77 -0.47 34.34 18.41
C PRO A 77 -1.18 33.74 19.64
N ILE A 78 -2.13 32.84 19.41
CA ILE A 78 -2.88 32.10 20.42
C ILE A 78 -2.41 30.66 20.36
N ASN A 79 -1.96 30.09 21.45
CA ASN A 79 -1.56 28.69 21.50
C ASN A 79 -2.76 27.78 21.38
N TYR A 80 -2.61 26.71 20.61
CA TYR A 80 -3.58 25.64 20.48
C TYR A 80 -2.91 24.27 20.51
N SER A 81 -3.70 23.26 20.82
CA SER A 81 -3.46 21.86 20.51
C SER A 81 -4.65 21.34 19.71
N ALA A 82 -4.39 20.45 18.79
CA ALA A 82 -5.43 19.88 17.95
C ALA A 82 -5.11 18.43 17.61
N THR A 83 -6.14 17.69 17.26
CA THR A 83 -6.01 16.36 16.70
C THR A 83 -6.76 16.34 15.38
N ALA A 84 -6.07 15.99 14.29
CA ALA A 84 -6.69 15.64 13.05
C ALA A 84 -7.05 14.16 13.10
N GLY A 85 -8.33 13.86 13.01
CA GLY A 85 -8.85 12.50 13.02
C GLY A 85 -9.70 12.24 11.78
N GLY A 86 -9.56 11.06 11.22
CA GLY A 86 -10.37 10.61 10.09
C GLY A 86 -10.15 9.13 9.86
N GLU A 87 -11.13 8.50 9.26
CA GLU A 87 -11.03 7.14 8.79
C GLU A 87 -11.46 7.12 7.33
N LEU A 88 -10.62 6.53 6.50
CA LEU A 88 -10.94 6.24 5.12
C LEU A 88 -11.12 4.74 5.01
N VAL A 89 -12.26 4.31 4.51
CA VAL A 89 -12.46 2.93 4.06
C VAL A 89 -12.81 3.01 2.58
N ILE A 90 -11.96 2.43 1.73
CA ILE A 90 -12.18 2.41 0.28
C ILE A 90 -12.12 0.97 -0.18
N ASP A 91 -13.12 0.57 -0.99
CA ASP A 91 -13.08 -0.65 -1.77
C ASP A 91 -12.66 -0.30 -3.19
N THR A 92 -11.56 -0.89 -3.66
CA THR A 92 -11.01 -0.66 -5.00
C THR A 92 -10.75 -1.97 -5.73
N ASN A 93 -10.51 -1.86 -7.02
CA ASN A 93 -10.04 -2.96 -7.85
C ASN A 93 -8.57 -2.67 -8.22
N PRO A 94 -7.61 -3.29 -7.53
CA PRO A 94 -6.20 -3.07 -7.81
C PRO A 94 -5.85 -3.53 -9.22
N THR A 95 -4.89 -2.86 -9.83
CA THR A 95 -4.35 -3.20 -11.16
C THR A 95 -2.84 -3.34 -11.08
N GLY A 96 -2.26 -4.12 -11.99
CA GLY A 96 -0.82 -4.32 -12.01
C GLY A 96 -0.44 -5.65 -12.62
N SER A 97 0.77 -6.10 -12.33
CA SER A 97 1.29 -7.38 -12.80
C SER A 97 2.49 -7.85 -11.99
N PHE A 98 2.83 -9.10 -12.16
CA PHE A 98 4.07 -9.71 -11.66
C PHE A 98 4.44 -10.90 -12.54
N VAL A 99 5.67 -11.38 -12.41
CA VAL A 99 6.11 -12.63 -13.04
C VAL A 99 6.26 -13.70 -11.96
N LEU A 100 5.55 -14.81 -12.14
CA LEU A 100 5.72 -15.99 -11.31
C LEU A 100 6.67 -16.95 -11.98
N HIS A 101 7.78 -17.25 -11.34
CA HIS A 101 8.74 -18.26 -11.72
C HIS A 101 8.46 -19.53 -10.93
N SER A 102 7.83 -20.53 -11.56
CA SER A 102 7.46 -21.79 -10.90
C SER A 102 8.54 -22.83 -11.13
N ILE A 103 9.08 -23.37 -10.05
CA ILE A 103 10.00 -24.50 -10.10
C ILE A 103 9.18 -25.78 -9.99
N ALA A 104 8.77 -26.30 -11.14
CA ALA A 104 8.08 -27.59 -11.25
C ALA A 104 6.84 -27.76 -10.36
N GLY A 105 6.17 -26.69 -10.02
CA GLY A 105 5.04 -26.73 -9.09
C GLY A 105 5.42 -27.11 -7.65
N MET A 106 6.71 -27.17 -7.30
CA MET A 106 7.20 -27.43 -5.94
C MET A 106 7.44 -26.16 -5.16
N GLY A 107 7.61 -25.05 -5.85
CA GLY A 107 7.90 -23.74 -5.30
C GLY A 107 8.22 -22.77 -6.42
N GLY A 108 8.82 -21.64 -6.09
CA GLY A 108 9.18 -20.65 -7.08
C GLY A 108 9.60 -19.33 -6.44
N TYR A 109 9.52 -18.29 -7.21
CA TYR A 109 9.72 -16.92 -6.74
C TYR A 109 8.89 -15.95 -7.58
N ILE A 110 8.62 -14.77 -7.02
CA ILE A 110 7.93 -13.67 -7.71
C ILE A 110 8.95 -12.61 -8.06
N SER A 111 8.91 -12.09 -9.30
CA SER A 111 9.65 -10.92 -9.72
C SER A 111 8.73 -9.87 -10.33
N ASP A 112 9.25 -8.65 -10.41
CA ASP A 112 8.62 -7.53 -11.10
C ASP A 112 7.20 -7.21 -10.59
N TYR A 113 6.93 -7.51 -9.31
CA TYR A 113 5.64 -7.17 -8.72
C TYR A 113 5.44 -5.66 -8.71
N SER A 114 4.36 -5.23 -9.34
CA SER A 114 3.93 -3.84 -9.37
C SER A 114 2.40 -3.80 -9.34
N SER A 115 1.84 -3.04 -8.40
CA SER A 115 0.40 -2.88 -8.26
C SER A 115 0.02 -1.45 -7.92
N ASP A 116 -0.98 -0.92 -8.62
CA ASP A 116 -1.73 0.27 -8.22
C ASP A 116 -2.94 -0.19 -7.42
N LEU A 117 -2.91 0.07 -6.13
CA LEU A 117 -3.94 -0.38 -5.20
C LEU A 117 -5.25 0.40 -5.35
N LEU A 118 -5.20 1.61 -5.89
CA LEU A 118 -6.39 2.42 -6.15
C LEU A 118 -7.03 2.10 -7.50
N GLY A 119 -6.35 1.32 -8.36
CA GLY A 119 -6.85 0.98 -9.69
C GLY A 119 -7.09 2.21 -10.58
N GLY A 120 -6.24 3.24 -10.45
CA GLY A 120 -6.37 4.51 -11.18
C GLY A 120 -7.41 5.48 -10.60
N ASN A 121 -8.02 5.17 -9.47
CA ASN A 121 -8.96 6.06 -8.78
C ASN A 121 -8.22 6.91 -7.72
N ALA A 122 -8.96 7.83 -7.11
CA ALA A 122 -8.52 8.55 -5.92
C ALA A 122 -9.46 8.22 -4.76
N GLY A 123 -8.93 8.25 -3.54
CA GLY A 123 -9.73 8.08 -2.34
C GLY A 123 -9.90 9.38 -1.61
N ASP A 124 -11.13 9.76 -1.30
CA ASP A 124 -11.43 10.97 -0.53
C ASP A 124 -11.49 10.63 0.97
N ILE A 125 -10.82 11.45 1.78
CA ILE A 125 -10.82 11.32 3.25
C ILE A 125 -11.52 12.54 3.84
N ASP A 126 -12.55 12.29 4.63
CA ASP A 126 -13.12 13.33 5.49
C ASP A 126 -12.29 13.43 6.78
N VAL A 127 -11.49 14.48 6.86
CA VAL A 127 -10.69 14.73 8.06
C VAL A 127 -11.34 15.81 8.91
N GLY A 128 -11.74 15.42 10.11
CA GLY A 128 -12.18 16.34 11.15
C GLY A 128 -11.01 16.78 12.02
N VAL A 129 -10.97 18.07 12.37
CA VAL A 129 -9.98 18.55 13.33
C VAL A 129 -10.67 19.09 14.56
N VAL A 130 -10.24 18.62 15.71
CA VAL A 130 -10.72 19.08 17.00
C VAL A 130 -9.66 20.00 17.62
N PHE A 131 -9.98 21.29 17.68
CA PHE A 131 -9.10 22.29 18.31
C PHE A 131 -9.40 22.50 19.80
N GLN A 132 -8.34 22.61 20.58
CA GLN A 132 -8.37 23.12 21.94
C GLN A 132 -7.45 24.32 22.03
N TYR A 133 -7.95 25.45 22.44
CA TYR A 133 -7.22 26.71 22.46
C TYR A 133 -7.43 27.47 23.77
N SER A 134 -6.50 28.37 24.08
CA SER A 134 -6.65 29.30 25.16
C SER A 134 -7.66 30.38 24.79
N THR A 135 -8.45 30.85 25.75
CA THR A 135 -9.42 31.92 25.52
C THR A 135 -8.82 33.11 24.78
N PHE A 136 -9.46 33.55 23.73
CA PHE A 136 -9.11 34.72 22.97
C PHE A 136 -10.35 35.43 22.40
N HIS A 137 -10.16 36.62 21.94
CA HIS A 137 -11.17 37.35 21.17
C HIS A 137 -10.57 37.89 19.88
N THR A 138 -11.43 38.20 18.93
CA THR A 138 -11.02 38.76 17.64
C THR A 138 -11.56 40.16 17.43
N GLN A 139 -10.89 40.89 16.53
CA GLN A 139 -11.38 42.12 15.91
C GLN A 139 -11.45 41.86 14.39
N ASN A 140 -12.53 42.30 13.77
CA ASN A 140 -12.85 42.11 12.34
C ASN A 140 -12.89 40.59 11.94
N PRO A 141 -13.94 39.86 12.30
CA PRO A 141 -15.10 40.30 13.10
C PRO A 141 -14.79 40.32 14.60
N THR A 142 -15.60 41.10 15.36
CA THR A 142 -15.53 41.05 16.82
C THR A 142 -16.25 39.82 17.33
N ALA A 143 -15.51 38.93 17.93
CA ALA A 143 -16.04 37.68 18.51
C ALA A 143 -15.16 37.18 19.66
N ILE A 144 -15.76 36.45 20.58
CA ILE A 144 -15.08 35.80 21.71
C ILE A 144 -15.03 34.29 21.44
N TYR A 145 -13.87 33.71 21.66
CA TYR A 145 -13.58 32.28 21.60
C TYR A 145 -13.22 31.78 23.00
N PRO A 146 -14.18 31.27 23.78
CA PRO A 146 -13.90 30.77 25.12
C PRO A 146 -13.00 29.54 25.07
N GLY A 147 -11.94 29.51 25.84
CA GLY A 147 -11.08 28.35 26.00
C GLY A 147 -11.76 27.22 26.76
N GLY A 148 -11.24 26.01 26.62
CA GLY A 148 -11.78 24.83 27.28
C GLY A 148 -12.91 24.13 26.52
N PHE A 149 -13.29 24.63 25.36
CA PHE A 149 -14.20 23.96 24.43
C PHE A 149 -13.41 23.30 23.31
N SER A 150 -13.83 22.09 22.94
CA SER A 150 -13.34 21.45 21.72
C SER A 150 -14.17 21.96 20.54
N LEU A 151 -13.53 22.62 19.60
CA LEU A 151 -14.18 23.09 18.39
C LEU A 151 -13.89 22.11 17.25
N PRO A 152 -14.89 21.32 16.82
CA PRO A 152 -14.76 20.53 15.62
C PRO A 152 -14.80 21.45 14.40
N ILE A 153 -13.76 21.42 13.59
CA ILE A 153 -13.70 22.20 12.35
C ILE A 153 -13.57 21.19 11.23
N PRO A 154 -14.54 21.11 10.31
CA PRO A 154 -14.33 20.39 9.07
C PRO A 154 -13.33 21.21 8.24
N LEU A 155 -12.07 20.78 8.20
CA LEU A 155 -11.05 21.47 7.40
C LEU A 155 -11.13 21.16 5.90
N GLY A 156 -12.18 20.50 5.48
CA GLY A 156 -12.34 20.00 4.12
C GLY A 156 -11.65 18.65 3.96
N GLY A 157 -11.99 17.95 2.90
CA GLY A 157 -11.45 16.63 2.61
C GLY A 157 -9.95 16.67 2.33
N GLY A 158 -9.33 15.57 2.57
CA GLY A 158 -8.05 15.18 1.96
C GLY A 158 -8.29 14.08 0.95
N GLY A 159 -7.29 13.73 0.18
CA GLY A 159 -7.37 12.64 -0.78
C GLY A 159 -6.07 11.85 -0.83
N ILE A 160 -6.19 10.55 -1.10
CA ILE A 160 -5.07 9.73 -1.54
C ILE A 160 -5.19 9.65 -3.05
N SER A 161 -4.23 10.26 -3.76
CA SER A 161 -4.21 10.29 -5.22
C SER A 161 -3.37 9.16 -5.83
N GLN A 162 -2.49 8.55 -5.03
CA GLN A 162 -1.67 7.43 -5.46
C GLN A 162 -1.38 6.51 -4.28
N LEU A 163 -1.54 5.22 -4.51
CA LEU A 163 -1.15 4.17 -3.59
C LEU A 163 -0.64 2.98 -4.40
N THR A 164 0.68 2.91 -4.57
CA THR A 164 1.31 1.89 -5.39
C THR A 164 2.28 1.04 -4.59
N MET A 165 2.37 -0.22 -4.93
CA MET A 165 3.37 -1.16 -4.42
C MET A 165 4.28 -1.59 -5.55
N VAL A 166 5.59 -1.49 -5.36
CA VAL A 166 6.59 -1.98 -6.31
C VAL A 166 7.62 -2.80 -5.56
N GLN A 167 7.93 -3.97 -6.08
CA GLN A 167 8.96 -4.85 -5.49
C GLN A 167 10.31 -4.12 -5.45
N ASN A 168 10.95 -4.12 -4.27
CA ASN A 168 12.19 -3.37 -4.02
C ASN A 168 13.36 -4.24 -3.51
N GLY A 169 13.19 -5.54 -3.49
CA GLY A 169 14.18 -6.47 -2.94
C GLY A 169 14.36 -7.72 -3.79
N PRO A 170 15.15 -8.67 -3.32
CA PRO A 170 15.33 -9.94 -4.01
C PRO A 170 14.00 -10.66 -4.15
N ALA A 171 13.86 -11.41 -5.24
CA ALA A 171 12.67 -12.21 -5.49
C ALA A 171 12.34 -13.14 -4.31
N PRO A 172 11.16 -13.02 -3.68
CA PRO A 172 10.80 -13.85 -2.55
C PRO A 172 10.59 -15.29 -2.99
N ILE A 173 11.07 -16.23 -2.19
CA ILE A 173 10.80 -17.64 -2.40
C ILE A 173 9.34 -17.92 -2.06
N ILE A 174 8.64 -18.58 -2.99
CA ILE A 174 7.29 -19.09 -2.79
C ILE A 174 7.41 -20.55 -2.34
N MET A 175 6.80 -20.87 -1.22
CA MET A 175 6.64 -22.25 -0.78
C MET A 175 5.28 -22.75 -1.27
N MET A 176 5.30 -23.81 -2.10
CA MET A 176 4.09 -24.42 -2.62
C MET A 176 3.87 -25.80 -2.02
N THR A 177 2.63 -26.13 -1.69
CA THR A 177 2.21 -27.43 -1.21
C THR A 177 1.13 -27.98 -2.13
N SER A 178 1.38 -29.16 -2.72
CA SER A 178 0.42 -29.81 -3.62
C SER A 178 -0.82 -30.27 -2.88
N LEU A 179 -1.98 -30.00 -3.48
CA LEU A 179 -3.28 -30.54 -3.08
C LEU A 179 -3.80 -31.62 -4.04
N GLY A 180 -3.04 -31.88 -5.14
CA GLY A 180 -3.42 -32.81 -6.21
C GLY A 180 -4.13 -32.12 -7.38
N GLY A 181 -4.10 -32.75 -8.55
CA GLY A 181 -4.82 -32.23 -9.72
C GLY A 181 -4.34 -30.88 -10.26
N GLY A 182 -3.06 -30.53 -10.06
CA GLY A 182 -2.53 -29.25 -10.49
C GLY A 182 -2.74 -28.10 -9.51
N VAL A 183 -3.44 -28.34 -8.40
CA VAL A 183 -3.73 -27.34 -7.38
C VAL A 183 -2.62 -27.27 -6.35
N ARG A 184 -2.18 -26.06 -6.01
CA ARG A 184 -1.12 -25.78 -5.03
C ARG A 184 -1.53 -24.65 -4.11
N ASN A 185 -1.41 -24.85 -2.80
CA ASN A 185 -1.38 -23.74 -1.87
C ASN A 185 0.01 -23.12 -1.85
N PHE A 186 0.07 -21.80 -1.72
CA PHE A 186 1.34 -21.08 -1.63
C PHE A 186 1.34 -20.03 -0.53
N THR A 187 2.55 -19.70 -0.08
CA THR A 187 2.83 -18.55 0.79
C THR A 187 4.10 -17.87 0.33
N ALA A 188 4.11 -16.55 0.39
CA ALA A 188 5.29 -15.73 0.10
C ALA A 188 5.29 -14.47 0.97
N ALA A 189 6.43 -13.79 1.02
CA ALA A 189 6.58 -12.49 1.67
C ALA A 189 7.33 -11.57 0.69
N ILE A 190 6.60 -10.65 0.07
CA ILE A 190 7.12 -9.79 -1.00
C ILE A 190 7.67 -8.50 -0.39
N PRO A 191 8.97 -8.22 -0.52
CA PRO A 191 9.53 -6.93 -0.15
C PRO A 191 9.12 -5.89 -1.20
N VAL A 192 8.44 -4.83 -0.76
CA VAL A 192 7.93 -3.77 -1.63
C VAL A 192 8.30 -2.39 -1.09
N THR A 193 8.30 -1.42 -1.98
CA THR A 193 8.13 -0.01 -1.62
C THR A 193 6.68 0.35 -1.85
N LEU A 194 6.01 0.79 -0.80
CA LEU A 194 4.70 1.39 -0.86
C LEU A 194 4.87 2.90 -1.05
N THR A 195 4.38 3.42 -2.17
CA THR A 195 4.40 4.86 -2.45
C THR A 195 3.00 5.43 -2.21
N ILE A 196 2.92 6.39 -1.31
CA ILE A 196 1.68 7.07 -0.94
C ILE A 196 1.78 8.53 -1.35
N THR A 197 0.86 9.01 -2.17
CA THR A 197 0.69 10.44 -2.46
C THR A 197 -0.68 10.86 -1.97
N ALA A 198 -0.71 11.85 -1.09
CA ALA A 198 -1.94 12.35 -0.49
C ALA A 198 -1.90 13.87 -0.43
N ASP A 199 -3.05 14.49 -0.40
CA ASP A 199 -3.23 15.89 -0.03
C ASP A 199 -4.11 15.96 1.22
N PHE A 200 -3.68 16.73 2.20
CA PHE A 200 -4.47 17.04 3.37
C PHE A 200 -4.64 18.56 3.48
N PHE A 201 -5.86 19.01 3.62
CA PHE A 201 -6.18 20.43 3.78
C PHE A 201 -5.67 21.32 2.63
N GLN A 202 -5.69 20.82 1.40
CA GLN A 202 -5.11 21.48 0.22
C GLN A 202 -3.57 21.66 0.30
N ILE A 203 -2.92 20.99 1.23
CA ILE A 203 -1.46 20.92 1.31
C ILE A 203 -1.07 19.60 0.65
N PRO A 204 -0.44 19.63 -0.53
CA PRO A 204 0.07 18.42 -1.14
C PRO A 204 1.20 17.87 -0.27
N LEU A 205 1.05 16.65 0.23
CA LEU A 205 2.16 15.91 0.79
C LEU A 205 3.02 15.42 -0.36
N GLN A 206 4.33 15.53 -0.20
CA GLN A 206 5.24 14.87 -1.12
C GLN A 206 5.01 13.35 -1.05
N ALA A 207 5.21 12.66 -2.17
CA ALA A 207 5.15 11.21 -2.20
C ALA A 207 6.02 10.61 -1.09
N ILE A 208 5.44 9.73 -0.31
CA ILE A 208 6.10 9.04 0.80
C ILE A 208 6.38 7.62 0.37
N ASP A 209 7.65 7.24 0.31
CA ASP A 209 8.08 5.88 0.00
C ASP A 209 8.36 5.13 1.30
N VAL A 210 7.63 4.05 1.53
CA VAL A 210 7.75 3.23 2.73
C VAL A 210 8.13 1.81 2.35
N PRO A 211 9.27 1.28 2.81
CA PRO A 211 9.58 -0.12 2.63
C PRO A 211 8.68 -1.00 3.50
N ALA A 212 8.08 -2.01 2.90
CA ALA A 212 7.20 -2.96 3.58
C ALA A 212 7.49 -4.39 3.11
N ILE A 213 7.02 -5.35 3.89
CA ILE A 213 6.99 -6.77 3.50
C ILE A 213 5.54 -7.22 3.54
N ILE A 214 5.02 -7.58 2.38
CA ILE A 214 3.62 -8.01 2.26
C ILE A 214 3.56 -9.54 2.30
N PRO A 215 2.99 -10.13 3.36
CA PRO A 215 2.72 -11.55 3.40
C PRO A 215 1.56 -11.86 2.46
N ILE A 216 1.76 -12.73 1.49
CA ILE A 216 0.72 -13.18 0.59
C ILE A 216 0.54 -14.69 0.70
N GLN A 217 -0.69 -15.15 0.62
CA GLN A 217 -1.03 -16.57 0.62
C GLN A 217 -2.21 -16.82 -0.31
N GLY A 218 -2.30 -18.03 -0.80
CA GLY A 218 -3.41 -18.37 -1.69
C GLY A 218 -3.24 -19.70 -2.38
N GLU A 219 -3.90 -19.83 -3.53
CA GLU A 219 -3.94 -21.01 -4.34
C GLU A 219 -3.50 -20.71 -5.78
N CYS A 220 -2.69 -21.60 -6.32
CA CYS A 220 -2.35 -21.64 -7.74
C CYS A 220 -2.97 -22.89 -8.36
N VAL A 221 -3.61 -22.75 -9.51
CA VAL A 221 -4.17 -23.85 -10.28
C VAL A 221 -3.50 -23.87 -11.64
N PHE A 222 -2.74 -24.92 -11.91
CA PHE A 222 -2.12 -25.17 -13.20
C PHE A 222 -3.13 -25.94 -14.07
N SER A 223 -3.77 -25.22 -15.00
CA SER A 223 -4.84 -25.78 -15.86
C SER A 223 -4.31 -26.54 -17.06
N GLY A 224 -3.03 -26.44 -17.34
CA GLY A 224 -2.37 -27.07 -18.47
C GLY A 224 -0.92 -26.58 -18.62
N PRO A 225 -0.28 -26.89 -19.76
CA PRO A 225 1.13 -26.54 -19.95
C PRO A 225 1.40 -25.03 -20.07
N ASN A 226 0.40 -24.23 -20.43
CA ASN A 226 0.58 -22.83 -20.73
C ASN A 226 -0.24 -21.89 -19.85
N GLU A 227 -1.16 -22.41 -19.05
CA GLU A 227 -2.09 -21.57 -18.30
C GLU A 227 -2.01 -21.85 -16.80
N MET A 228 -2.04 -20.80 -16.03
CA MET A 228 -2.13 -20.84 -14.59
C MET A 228 -3.10 -19.76 -14.09
N THR A 229 -3.93 -20.12 -13.12
CA THR A 229 -4.70 -19.15 -12.35
C THR A 229 -4.14 -19.07 -10.93
N MET A 230 -4.19 -17.90 -10.35
CA MET A 230 -3.75 -17.64 -8.98
C MET A 230 -4.78 -16.77 -8.28
N THR A 231 -5.25 -17.24 -7.13
CA THR A 231 -6.03 -16.44 -6.20
C THR A 231 -5.18 -16.26 -4.95
N ALA A 232 -4.85 -15.02 -4.63
CA ALA A 232 -4.01 -14.67 -3.51
C ALA A 232 -4.73 -13.69 -2.60
N SER A 233 -4.44 -13.77 -1.32
CA SER A 233 -4.90 -12.79 -0.35
C SER A 233 -3.73 -12.28 0.46
N PHE A 234 -3.81 -11.02 0.84
CA PHE A 234 -2.97 -10.44 1.86
C PHE A 234 -3.80 -9.60 2.82
N ASP A 235 -3.34 -9.55 4.05
CA ASP A 235 -3.87 -8.67 5.08
C ASP A 235 -2.69 -8.13 5.86
N PHE A 236 -2.59 -6.82 5.95
CA PHE A 236 -1.58 -6.18 6.77
C PHE A 236 -2.16 -4.95 7.47
N MET A 237 -1.66 -4.70 8.66
CA MET A 237 -1.88 -3.46 9.40
C MET A 237 -0.56 -3.08 10.04
N ASP A 238 -0.04 -1.92 9.68
CA ASP A 238 1.22 -1.43 10.22
C ASP A 238 1.19 0.08 10.45
N GLU A 239 2.09 0.57 11.29
CA GLU A 239 2.32 2.01 11.48
C GLU A 239 3.53 2.43 10.65
N PHE A 240 3.30 3.34 9.72
CA PHE A 240 4.33 3.87 8.83
C PHE A 240 4.89 5.17 9.37
N PRO A 241 6.21 5.29 9.51
CA PRO A 241 6.83 6.53 9.95
C PRO A 241 6.64 7.63 8.91
N LEU A 242 6.18 8.79 9.37
CA LEU A 242 6.19 10.00 8.56
C LEU A 242 7.63 10.55 8.46
N PRO A 243 8.08 10.94 7.27
CA PRO A 243 9.36 11.62 7.15
C PRO A 243 9.28 12.95 7.90
N ALA A 244 10.11 13.12 8.91
CA ALA A 244 10.28 14.28 9.79
C ALA A 244 9.00 15.12 9.96
N ALA A 245 8.44 15.17 11.16
CA ALA A 245 7.19 15.89 11.47
C ALA A 245 7.07 17.19 10.66
N PRO A 246 6.25 17.25 9.60
CA PRO A 246 6.16 18.43 8.77
C PRO A 246 5.56 19.57 9.59
N GLY A 247 6.35 20.63 9.77
CA GLY A 247 5.83 21.88 10.27
C GLY A 247 5.12 22.64 9.15
N PHE A 248 4.06 23.32 9.47
CA PHE A 248 3.38 24.24 8.56
C PHE A 248 3.33 25.63 9.17
N THR A 249 3.36 26.64 8.31
CA THR A 249 3.43 28.04 8.75
C THR A 249 2.42 28.85 7.96
N ASP A 250 1.66 29.70 8.69
CA ASP A 250 0.74 30.70 8.15
C ASP A 250 -0.28 30.14 7.15
N GLN A 251 -0.76 28.91 7.39
CA GLN A 251 -1.82 28.32 6.58
C GLN A 251 -3.15 29.04 6.86
N PRO A 252 -3.86 29.53 5.84
CA PRO A 252 -5.15 30.20 6.04
C PRO A 252 -6.19 29.22 6.56
N VAL A 253 -6.90 29.61 7.60
CA VAL A 253 -8.03 28.87 8.17
C VAL A 253 -9.15 29.82 8.53
N ASP A 254 -10.36 29.42 8.18
CA ASP A 254 -11.57 30.17 8.46
C ASP A 254 -12.29 29.56 9.66
N LEU A 255 -12.38 30.29 10.77
CA LEU A 255 -13.11 29.87 11.94
C LEU A 255 -14.48 30.57 12.03
N PRO A 256 -15.58 29.81 12.21
CA PRO A 256 -16.86 30.43 12.53
C PRO A 256 -16.77 31.15 13.87
N THR A 257 -17.40 32.31 13.97
CA THR A 257 -17.45 33.06 15.24
C THR A 257 -18.37 32.35 16.25
N ILE A 258 -17.92 32.31 17.52
CA ILE A 258 -18.67 31.62 18.59
C ILE A 258 -19.60 32.59 19.31
N LEU A 259 -19.11 33.72 19.79
CA LEU A 259 -19.87 34.71 20.53
C LEU A 259 -19.57 36.13 20.00
N PRO A 260 -20.49 36.76 19.23
CA PRO A 260 -21.72 36.22 18.67
C PRO A 260 -21.45 35.26 17.49
N PRO A 261 -22.37 34.31 17.20
CA PRO A 261 -22.27 33.47 16.03
C PRO A 261 -22.67 34.24 14.74
N GLY A 262 -22.33 33.67 13.58
CA GLY A 262 -22.75 34.13 12.26
C GLY A 262 -21.73 34.94 11.47
N GLY A 263 -20.52 35.07 11.98
CA GLY A 263 -19.38 35.63 11.25
C GLY A 263 -18.28 34.57 11.01
N THR A 264 -17.25 34.99 10.30
CA THR A 264 -16.06 34.18 10.04
C THR A 264 -14.81 34.96 10.37
N ALA A 265 -13.95 34.41 11.21
CA ALA A 265 -12.63 34.97 11.51
C ALA A 265 -11.60 34.30 10.59
N HIS A 266 -10.85 35.11 9.86
CA HIS A 266 -9.80 34.68 8.95
C HIS A 266 -8.47 34.62 9.70
N LEU A 267 -7.99 33.43 9.97
CA LEU A 267 -6.79 33.19 10.78
C LEU A 267 -5.67 32.54 9.96
N LEU A 268 -4.49 32.58 10.50
CA LEU A 268 -3.31 31.89 10.01
C LEU A 268 -2.90 30.84 11.05
N LEU A 269 -2.79 29.62 10.61
CA LEU A 269 -2.44 28.46 11.40
C LEU A 269 -0.96 28.10 11.19
N SER A 270 -0.20 28.00 12.28
CA SER A 270 1.18 27.52 12.26
C SER A 270 1.34 26.41 13.30
N GLY A 271 2.04 25.34 12.98
CA GLY A 271 2.17 24.23 13.90
C GLY A 271 3.14 23.15 13.44
N VAL A 272 3.29 22.14 14.30
CA VAL A 272 4.07 20.94 14.04
C VAL A 272 3.26 19.72 14.46
N LEU A 273 3.38 18.63 13.71
CA LEU A 273 2.82 17.35 14.07
C LEU A 273 3.59 16.76 15.26
N ALA A 274 2.86 16.22 16.23
CA ALA A 274 3.44 15.62 17.43
C ALA A 274 3.62 14.09 17.30
N LYS A 275 3.00 13.47 16.31
CA LYS A 275 3.11 12.02 16.00
C LYS A 275 3.88 11.86 14.70
N ASP A 276 4.70 10.85 14.66
CA ASP A 276 5.62 10.56 13.56
C ASP A 276 5.24 9.31 12.73
N SER A 277 4.02 8.80 12.91
CA SER A 277 3.51 7.64 12.18
C SER A 277 2.03 7.74 11.82
N ILE A 278 1.65 7.07 10.73
CA ILE A 278 0.26 6.87 10.29
C ILE A 278 -0.03 5.37 10.31
N ALA A 279 -1.21 4.97 10.80
CA ALA A 279 -1.68 3.60 10.71
C ALA A 279 -2.32 3.37 9.33
N LEU A 280 -1.88 2.33 8.66
CA LEU A 280 -2.43 1.88 7.38
C LEU A 280 -2.78 0.40 7.49
N GLY A 281 -4.02 0.05 7.22
CA GLY A 281 -4.50 -1.31 7.09
C GLY A 281 -4.99 -1.58 5.66
N ALA A 282 -4.64 -2.72 5.10
CA ALA A 282 -5.16 -3.15 3.81
C ALA A 282 -5.38 -4.65 3.79
N GLY A 283 -6.57 -5.06 3.37
CA GLY A 283 -6.91 -6.44 3.05
C GLY A 283 -7.26 -6.55 1.57
N SER A 284 -6.65 -7.48 0.85
CA SER A 284 -6.86 -7.64 -0.58
C SER A 284 -7.05 -9.10 -0.96
N GLU A 285 -7.89 -9.31 -1.96
CA GLU A 285 -7.97 -10.55 -2.72
C GLU A 285 -7.50 -10.24 -4.15
N ILE A 286 -6.48 -10.95 -4.60
CA ILE A 286 -5.87 -10.78 -5.92
C ILE A 286 -6.18 -12.01 -6.75
N ASP A 287 -6.92 -11.82 -7.83
CA ASP A 287 -7.11 -12.81 -8.86
C ASP A 287 -6.21 -12.51 -10.05
N SER A 288 -5.51 -13.51 -10.51
CA SER A 288 -4.64 -13.41 -11.66
C SER A 288 -4.75 -14.66 -12.53
N GLN A 289 -4.81 -14.48 -13.83
CA GLN A 289 -4.69 -15.55 -14.80
C GLN A 289 -3.52 -15.22 -15.71
N GLY A 290 -2.53 -16.07 -15.71
CA GLY A 290 -1.29 -15.87 -16.45
C GLY A 290 -1.06 -16.90 -17.51
N ASP A 291 -0.44 -16.43 -18.60
CA ASP A 291 0.06 -17.26 -19.68
C ASP A 291 1.57 -17.50 -19.49
N ARG A 292 2.01 -18.68 -19.89
CA ARG A 292 3.41 -19.01 -19.89
C ARG A 292 4.17 -18.20 -20.94
N VAL A 293 5.25 -17.54 -20.51
CA VAL A 293 6.12 -16.77 -21.41
C VAL A 293 7.28 -17.58 -21.97
N SER A 294 7.69 -18.64 -21.27
CA SER A 294 8.74 -19.54 -21.78
C SER A 294 8.20 -20.49 -22.84
N PRO A 295 9.05 -21.00 -23.76
CA PRO A 295 8.66 -22.02 -24.73
C PRO A 295 8.04 -23.26 -24.05
N GLN A 296 6.97 -23.79 -24.63
CA GLN A 296 6.16 -24.84 -24.02
C GLN A 296 6.95 -26.07 -23.51
N PHE A 297 8.03 -26.44 -24.22
CA PHE A 297 8.81 -27.63 -23.93
C PHE A 297 10.14 -27.32 -23.22
N ASP A 298 10.48 -26.06 -23.05
CA ASP A 298 11.62 -25.60 -22.26
C ASP A 298 11.18 -25.59 -20.79
N LEU A 299 11.45 -26.67 -20.09
CA LEU A 299 11.06 -26.85 -18.69
C LEU A 299 12.08 -26.27 -17.73
N THR A 300 13.27 -25.94 -18.23
CA THR A 300 14.37 -25.37 -17.47
C THR A 300 14.53 -23.86 -17.66
N ASP A 301 13.77 -23.28 -18.61
CA ASP A 301 13.78 -21.86 -18.95
C ASP A 301 15.20 -21.35 -19.34
N ASP A 302 15.97 -22.21 -19.99
CA ASP A 302 17.30 -21.87 -20.49
C ASP A 302 17.28 -21.37 -21.96
N GLY A 303 16.09 -21.30 -22.57
CA GLY A 303 15.85 -20.85 -23.93
C GLY A 303 15.98 -21.95 -24.98
N VAL A 304 16.30 -23.20 -24.58
CA VAL A 304 16.47 -24.33 -25.48
C VAL A 304 15.80 -25.58 -24.94
N VAL A 305 15.20 -26.40 -25.81
CA VAL A 305 14.66 -27.71 -25.41
C VAL A 305 15.77 -28.75 -25.56
N SER A 306 16.25 -29.29 -24.44
CA SER A 306 17.47 -30.09 -24.38
C SER A 306 17.46 -31.20 -23.34
N GLY A 307 18.59 -31.80 -23.01
CA GLY A 307 18.72 -32.88 -22.04
C GLY A 307 18.23 -32.58 -20.63
N PRO A 308 18.50 -31.41 -20.05
CA PRO A 308 17.95 -30.99 -18.77
C PRO A 308 16.41 -31.04 -18.72
N ASP A 309 15.70 -30.54 -19.74
CA ASP A 309 14.24 -30.56 -19.81
C ASP A 309 13.69 -31.97 -19.82
N PHE A 310 14.35 -32.82 -20.59
CA PHE A 310 14.05 -34.24 -20.61
C PHE A 310 14.23 -34.90 -19.25
N GLY A 311 15.35 -34.63 -18.59
CA GLY A 311 15.61 -35.13 -17.23
C GLY A 311 14.54 -34.70 -16.24
N PHE A 312 14.07 -33.45 -16.39
CA PHE A 312 13.01 -32.92 -15.59
C PHE A 312 11.66 -33.63 -15.82
N MET A 313 11.25 -33.83 -17.09
CA MET A 313 10.06 -34.60 -17.40
C MET A 313 10.12 -36.01 -16.80
N LEU A 314 11.29 -36.69 -16.85
CA LEU A 314 11.45 -38.02 -16.30
C LEU A 314 11.27 -38.10 -14.78
N MET A 315 11.61 -37.03 -14.04
CA MET A 315 11.39 -36.96 -12.59
C MET A 315 9.91 -37.01 -12.23
N LEU A 316 9.04 -36.50 -13.12
CA LEU A 316 7.60 -36.43 -12.91
C LEU A 316 6.83 -37.50 -13.71
N TRP A 317 7.54 -38.47 -14.25
CA TRP A 317 6.94 -39.54 -15.06
C TRP A 317 5.83 -40.28 -14.35
N GLY A 318 4.69 -40.40 -15.00
CA GLY A 318 3.48 -41.06 -14.46
C GLY A 318 2.69 -40.21 -13.47
N SER A 319 3.17 -39.01 -13.14
CA SER A 319 2.44 -38.07 -12.26
C SER A 319 1.21 -37.53 -12.97
N ALA A 320 0.11 -37.45 -12.23
CA ALA A 320 -1.07 -36.66 -12.60
C ALA A 320 -1.11 -35.28 -11.96
N ASP A 321 -0.08 -34.96 -11.16
CA ASP A 321 -0.04 -33.74 -10.33
C ASP A 321 0.85 -32.64 -10.95
N ALA A 322 1.15 -32.78 -12.22
CA ALA A 322 1.96 -31.82 -12.98
C ALA A 322 1.34 -31.53 -14.37
N PRO A 323 0.14 -30.95 -14.44
CA PRO A 323 -0.57 -30.70 -15.70
C PRO A 323 0.19 -29.77 -16.64
N PHE A 324 1.15 -29.00 -16.15
CA PHE A 324 2.03 -28.14 -16.94
C PHE A 324 3.06 -28.89 -17.80
N ILE A 325 3.21 -30.24 -17.64
CA ILE A 325 4.03 -31.12 -18.46
C ILE A 325 3.19 -32.16 -19.19
N ASP A 326 1.90 -32.27 -18.91
CA ASP A 326 0.95 -33.08 -19.62
C ASP A 326 0.54 -32.37 -20.92
N PHE A 327 1.40 -32.49 -21.94
CA PHE A 327 1.26 -31.74 -23.19
C PHE A 327 0.12 -32.28 -24.07
N ASN A 328 -0.28 -33.51 -23.87
CA ASN A 328 -1.38 -34.13 -24.61
C ASN A 328 -2.72 -34.12 -23.84
N HIS A 329 -2.72 -33.61 -22.59
CA HIS A 329 -3.89 -33.50 -21.72
C HIS A 329 -4.59 -34.82 -21.41
N ASP A 330 -3.84 -35.93 -21.30
CA ASP A 330 -4.42 -37.25 -20.97
C ASP A 330 -4.49 -37.56 -19.47
N GLY A 331 -4.02 -36.63 -18.64
CA GLY A 331 -4.04 -36.68 -17.18
C GLY A 331 -2.82 -37.32 -16.57
N LYS A 332 -1.72 -37.57 -17.31
CA LYS A 332 -0.45 -38.08 -16.80
C LYS A 332 0.71 -37.78 -17.75
N ILE A 333 1.88 -37.62 -17.17
CA ILE A 333 3.11 -37.50 -17.94
C ILE A 333 3.55 -38.86 -18.44
N GLY A 334 3.59 -39.03 -19.77
CA GLY A 334 3.83 -40.30 -20.41
C GLY A 334 4.64 -40.24 -21.70
N GLY A 335 4.57 -41.37 -22.48
CA GLY A 335 5.35 -41.47 -23.68
C GLY A 335 4.91 -40.53 -24.80
N ILE A 336 3.67 -40.06 -24.80
CA ILE A 336 3.18 -39.10 -25.79
C ILE A 336 3.77 -37.75 -25.55
N ASP A 337 3.75 -37.28 -24.31
CA ASP A 337 4.37 -36.01 -23.90
C ASP A 337 5.84 -35.97 -24.21
N LEU A 338 6.53 -37.06 -23.91
CA LEU A 338 7.91 -37.26 -24.28
C LEU A 338 8.14 -37.16 -25.79
N GLY A 339 7.28 -37.76 -26.57
CA GLY A 339 7.35 -37.69 -28.05
C GLY A 339 7.17 -36.24 -28.55
N MET A 340 6.28 -35.49 -27.94
CA MET A 340 6.07 -34.06 -28.24
C MET A 340 7.31 -33.24 -27.90
N MET A 341 7.90 -33.42 -26.70
CA MET A 341 9.12 -32.74 -26.28
C MET A 341 10.30 -33.07 -27.22
N ILE A 342 10.52 -34.34 -27.57
CA ILE A 342 11.58 -34.73 -28.51
C ILE A 342 11.37 -34.09 -29.90
N GLY A 343 10.13 -33.92 -30.34
CA GLY A 343 9.80 -33.22 -31.56
C GLY A 343 10.20 -31.74 -31.59
N ALA A 344 10.25 -31.13 -30.41
CA ALA A 344 10.64 -29.72 -30.22
C ALA A 344 12.14 -29.54 -29.87
N TRP A 345 12.93 -30.62 -29.87
CA TRP A 345 14.33 -30.62 -29.50
C TRP A 345 15.13 -29.61 -30.30
N THR A 346 15.75 -28.64 -29.61
CA THR A 346 16.64 -27.64 -30.22
C THR A 346 18.07 -28.17 -30.27
N ARG A 347 18.70 -28.07 -31.41
CA ARG A 347 20.07 -28.56 -31.64
C ARG A 347 21.09 -27.45 -31.42
#